data_61a9d1f60a0b7db282b75f99c7230d9b
#
_entry.id   61a9d1f60a0b7db282b75f99c7230d9b
#
_cell.length_a   1.000
_cell.length_b   1.000
_cell.length_c   1.000
_cell.angle_alpha   90.00
_cell.angle_beta   90.00
_cell.angle_gamma   90.00
#
_symmetry.space_group_name_H-M   'P 1'
#
loop_
_entity.id
_entity.type
_entity.pdbx_description
1 polymer ?
#
loop_
_entity_poly.entity_id
_entity_poly.type
_entity_poly.pdbx_seq_one_letter_code
_entity_poly.pdbx_strand_id
1 'polypeptide(L)'
;KSYVEGGLALALYCGRLVDEARTGSAESVPAIKALLEILTPIAKSWPSEWCLEANNLAIQVHGGYGYTRDFPVEQYWRDNRLNMIHEGTHGIQGLDLLGRKVLMDDGRSLGLLAQRISQTVQQAGGHAELQAESAAVARGLQALLDATRAAWSTRQPDEALGQAADREQAP
;
A
#
# COMPACT_ATOMS: atom_id res chain seq x y z
N LYS A 1 -5.29 16.08 1.43
CA LYS A 1 -4.60 16.17 0.12
C LYS A 1 -3.69 14.95 -0.09
N SER A 2 -2.68 14.72 0.76
CA SER A 2 -1.71 13.61 0.60
C SER A 2 -2.36 12.23 0.47
N TYR A 3 -3.40 11.91 1.24
CA TYR A 3 -4.11 10.63 1.15
C TYR A 3 -4.77 10.41 -0.22
N VAL A 4 -5.46 11.42 -0.73
CA VAL A 4 -6.17 11.36 -2.02
C VAL A 4 -5.18 11.28 -3.18
N GLU A 5 -4.17 12.16 -3.18
CA GLU A 5 -3.15 12.17 -4.23
C GLU A 5 -2.29 10.91 -4.21
N GLY A 6 -1.91 10.42 -3.02
CA GLY A 6 -1.17 9.17 -2.88
C GLY A 6 -1.97 7.95 -3.32
N GLY A 7 -3.25 7.87 -2.96
CA GLY A 7 -4.15 6.81 -3.41
C GLY A 7 -4.34 6.80 -4.92
N LEU A 8 -4.55 7.99 -5.52
CA LEU A 8 -4.65 8.13 -6.98
C LEU A 8 -3.35 7.74 -7.68
N ALA A 9 -2.21 8.20 -7.19
CA ALA A 9 -0.90 7.87 -7.76
C ALA A 9 -0.65 6.36 -7.73
N LEU A 10 -0.97 5.68 -6.63
CA LEU A 10 -0.84 4.22 -6.52
C LEU A 10 -1.77 3.50 -7.50
N ALA A 11 -3.03 3.93 -7.61
CA ALA A 11 -3.99 3.35 -8.54
C ALA A 11 -3.54 3.51 -10.00
N LEU A 12 -3.08 4.70 -10.39
CA LEU A 12 -2.57 4.96 -11.74
C LEU A 12 -1.29 4.17 -12.01
N TYR A 13 -0.41 4.02 -11.03
CA TYR A 13 0.79 3.19 -11.15
C TYR A 13 0.43 1.73 -11.39
N CYS A 14 -0.51 1.17 -10.64
CA CYS A 14 -0.98 -0.20 -10.85
C CYS A 14 -1.67 -0.35 -12.21
N GLY A 15 -2.50 0.61 -12.63
CA GLY A 15 -3.12 0.64 -13.95
C GLY A 15 -2.08 0.61 -15.09
N ARG A 16 -1.03 1.43 -14.98
CA ARG A 16 0.08 1.41 -15.93
C ARG A 16 0.78 0.05 -16.00
N LEU A 17 1.03 -0.58 -14.84
CA LEU A 17 1.63 -1.91 -14.81
C LEU A 17 0.73 -2.97 -15.46
N VAL A 18 -0.60 -2.84 -15.34
CA VAL A 18 -1.55 -3.73 -16.04
C VAL A 18 -1.43 -3.56 -17.57
N ASP A 19 -1.30 -2.35 -18.06
CA ASP A 19 -1.11 -2.08 -19.49
C ASP A 19 0.26 -2.60 -19.96
N GLU A 20 1.33 -2.34 -19.22
CA GLU A 20 2.66 -2.86 -19.51
C GLU A 20 2.70 -4.40 -19.48
N ALA A 21 1.93 -5.07 -18.63
CA ALA A 21 1.81 -6.53 -18.62
C ALA A 21 1.10 -7.09 -19.85
N ARG A 22 0.26 -6.29 -20.51
CA ARG A 22 -0.45 -6.67 -21.75
C ARG A 22 0.34 -6.37 -23.02
N THR A 23 1.13 -5.30 -23.01
CA THR A 23 1.81 -4.77 -24.20
C THR A 23 3.32 -4.96 -24.18
N GLY A 24 3.88 -5.36 -23.05
CA GLY A 24 5.32 -5.52 -22.83
C GLY A 24 5.91 -6.73 -23.55
N SER A 25 7.24 -6.79 -23.61
CA SER A 25 7.96 -7.93 -24.16
C SER A 25 7.83 -9.17 -23.25
N ALA A 26 7.98 -10.35 -23.85
CA ALA A 26 7.97 -11.62 -23.12
C ALA A 26 9.01 -11.65 -21.97
N GLU A 27 10.10 -10.89 -22.10
CA GLU A 27 11.17 -10.77 -21.10
C GLU A 27 10.75 -9.90 -19.90
N SER A 28 10.05 -8.78 -20.13
CA SER A 28 9.66 -7.82 -19.08
C SER A 28 8.41 -8.24 -18.30
N VAL A 29 7.46 -8.90 -18.96
CA VAL A 29 6.14 -9.26 -18.41
C VAL A 29 6.20 -10.05 -17.08
N PRO A 30 7.12 -11.03 -16.89
CA PRO A 30 7.17 -11.76 -15.62
C PRO A 30 7.50 -10.87 -14.41
N ALA A 31 8.41 -9.91 -14.56
CA ALA A 31 8.75 -8.97 -13.48
C ALA A 31 7.59 -8.00 -13.17
N ILE A 32 6.91 -7.53 -14.22
CA ILE A 32 5.74 -6.64 -14.08
C ILE A 32 4.61 -7.37 -13.34
N LYS A 33 4.31 -8.61 -13.70
CA LYS A 33 3.30 -9.43 -13.02
C LYS A 33 3.66 -9.67 -11.56
N ALA A 34 4.91 -10.01 -11.26
CA ALA A 34 5.37 -10.20 -9.88
C ALA A 34 5.22 -8.93 -9.03
N LEU A 35 5.47 -7.75 -9.63
CA LEU A 35 5.25 -6.46 -8.96
C LEU A 35 3.75 -6.17 -8.75
N LEU A 36 2.88 -6.47 -9.72
CA LEU A 36 1.43 -6.35 -9.56
C LEU A 36 0.89 -7.27 -8.47
N GLU A 37 1.42 -8.49 -8.36
CA GLU A 37 1.02 -9.45 -7.33
C GLU A 37 1.21 -8.90 -5.92
N ILE A 38 2.37 -8.30 -5.61
CA ILE A 38 2.61 -7.74 -4.29
C ILE A 38 1.88 -6.41 -4.07
N LEU A 39 1.63 -5.63 -5.12
CA LEU A 39 0.93 -4.35 -5.02
C LEU A 39 -0.60 -4.51 -4.87
N THR A 40 -1.18 -5.61 -5.32
CA THR A 40 -2.64 -5.83 -5.31
C THR A 40 -3.26 -5.67 -3.91
N PRO A 41 -2.81 -6.35 -2.85
CA PRO A 41 -3.38 -6.16 -1.51
C PRO A 41 -3.12 -4.76 -0.95
N ILE A 42 -2.00 -4.14 -1.29
CA ILE A 42 -1.66 -2.77 -0.88
C ILE A 42 -2.60 -1.77 -1.57
N ALA A 43 -2.76 -1.89 -2.88
CA ALA A 43 -3.62 -1.02 -3.68
C ALA A 43 -5.11 -1.14 -3.31
N LYS A 44 -5.52 -2.28 -2.78
CA LYS A 44 -6.88 -2.48 -2.27
C LYS A 44 -7.05 -1.87 -0.87
N SER A 45 -6.13 -2.13 0.04
CA SER A 45 -6.28 -1.75 1.46
C SER A 45 -5.96 -0.29 1.71
N TRP A 46 -4.78 0.17 1.34
CA TRP A 46 -4.30 1.49 1.71
C TRP A 46 -5.21 2.63 1.22
N PRO A 47 -5.62 2.70 -0.07
CA PRO A 47 -6.53 3.74 -0.52
C PRO A 47 -7.91 3.66 0.12
N SER A 48 -8.45 2.46 0.34
CA SER A 48 -9.79 2.32 0.94
C SER A 48 -9.84 2.84 2.38
N GLU A 49 -8.77 2.73 3.14
CA GLU A 49 -8.65 3.25 4.50
C GLU A 49 -8.44 4.76 4.49
N TRP A 50 -7.36 5.22 3.85
CA TRP A 50 -6.96 6.62 3.92
C TRP A 50 -7.86 7.57 3.13
N CYS A 51 -8.51 7.09 2.06
CA CYS A 51 -9.54 7.89 1.39
C CYS A 51 -10.83 7.96 2.22
N LEU A 52 -11.17 6.93 3.00
CA LEU A 52 -12.27 7.02 3.95
C LEU A 52 -11.97 8.06 5.05
N GLU A 53 -10.75 8.09 5.56
CA GLU A 53 -10.32 9.12 6.52
C GLU A 53 -10.37 10.53 5.88
N ALA A 54 -10.00 10.67 4.61
CA ALA A 54 -10.16 11.93 3.90
C ALA A 54 -11.63 12.36 3.79
N ASN A 55 -12.57 11.41 3.56
CA ASN A 55 -14.00 11.70 3.58
C ASN A 55 -14.50 12.08 4.98
N ASN A 56 -13.99 11.44 6.03
CA ASN A 56 -14.29 11.78 7.42
C ASN A 56 -13.86 13.23 7.75
N LEU A 57 -12.65 13.60 7.36
CA LEU A 57 -12.15 14.96 7.50
C LEU A 57 -12.97 15.96 6.68
N ALA A 58 -13.46 15.59 5.51
CA ALA A 58 -14.34 16.44 4.70
C ALA A 58 -15.66 16.74 5.42
N ILE A 59 -16.28 15.72 6.05
CA ILE A 59 -17.47 15.93 6.88
C ILE A 59 -17.15 16.91 8.02
N GLN A 60 -16.03 16.71 8.70
CA GLN A 60 -15.60 17.56 9.82
C GLN A 60 -15.40 19.02 9.38
N VAL A 61 -14.80 19.26 8.22
CA VAL A 61 -14.58 20.60 7.66
C VAL A 61 -15.90 21.30 7.33
N HIS A 62 -16.92 20.57 6.86
CA HIS A 62 -18.25 21.12 6.59
C HIS A 62 -19.08 21.33 7.87
N GLY A 63 -18.63 20.84 9.02
CA GLY A 63 -19.38 20.88 10.27
C GLY A 63 -20.72 20.13 10.17
N GLY A 64 -21.77 20.63 10.81
CA GLY A 64 -23.10 19.99 10.78
C GLY A 64 -23.67 19.77 9.38
N TYR A 65 -23.40 20.66 8.44
CA TYR A 65 -23.83 20.53 7.06
C TYR A 65 -23.19 19.34 6.33
N GLY A 66 -21.97 18.96 6.72
CA GLY A 66 -21.30 17.78 6.16
C GLY A 66 -22.01 16.46 6.47
N TYR A 67 -22.90 16.45 7.48
CA TYR A 67 -23.70 15.29 7.87
C TYR A 67 -25.13 15.35 7.29
N THR A 68 -25.45 16.35 6.48
CA THR A 68 -26.74 16.53 5.80
C THR A 68 -26.61 16.16 4.34
N ARG A 69 -27.76 16.10 3.64
CA ARG A 69 -27.81 15.86 2.20
C ARG A 69 -27.62 17.12 1.35
N ASP A 70 -27.39 18.27 1.98
CA ASP A 70 -27.12 19.53 1.29
C ASP A 70 -25.77 19.50 0.55
N PHE A 71 -24.84 18.67 1.05
CA PHE A 71 -23.54 18.43 0.45
C PHE A 71 -23.29 16.92 0.23
N PRO A 72 -22.62 16.52 -0.85
CA PRO A 72 -22.44 15.10 -1.18
C PRO A 72 -21.40 14.38 -0.32
N VAL A 73 -20.75 15.06 0.64
CA VAL A 73 -19.62 14.49 1.39
C VAL A 73 -20.03 13.30 2.27
N GLU A 74 -21.25 13.29 2.83
CA GLU A 74 -21.75 12.15 3.59
C GLU A 74 -21.98 10.91 2.70
N GLN A 75 -22.41 11.14 1.46
CA GLN A 75 -22.59 10.06 0.49
C GLN A 75 -21.24 9.46 0.12
N TYR A 76 -20.23 10.26 -0.16
CA TYR A 76 -18.87 9.78 -0.46
C TYR A 76 -18.28 8.97 0.70
N TRP A 77 -18.49 9.41 1.95
CA TRP A 77 -18.08 8.67 3.13
C TRP A 77 -18.75 7.31 3.20
N ARG A 78 -20.06 7.25 3.00
CA ARG A 78 -20.88 6.04 3.04
C ARG A 78 -20.47 5.05 1.96
N ASP A 79 -20.31 5.53 0.73
CA ASP A 79 -19.93 4.70 -0.42
C ASP A 79 -18.52 4.14 -0.25
N ASN A 80 -17.58 4.98 0.17
CA ASN A 80 -16.20 4.56 0.35
C ASN A 80 -16.03 3.58 1.54
N ARG A 81 -16.90 3.64 2.56
CA ARG A 81 -16.87 2.69 3.69
C ARG A 81 -17.00 1.24 3.25
N LEU A 82 -17.75 0.97 2.20
CA LEU A 82 -17.89 -0.37 1.63
C LEU A 82 -16.56 -0.92 1.12
N ASN A 83 -15.70 -0.07 0.59
CA ASN A 83 -14.40 -0.47 0.01
C ASN A 83 -13.46 -1.15 1.02
N MET A 84 -13.63 -0.91 2.32
CA MET A 84 -12.86 -1.61 3.37
C MET A 84 -13.37 -3.03 3.68
N ILE A 85 -14.54 -3.40 3.16
CA ILE A 85 -15.26 -4.62 3.57
C ILE A 85 -15.32 -5.63 2.43
N HIS A 86 -15.79 -5.22 1.24
CA HIS A 86 -15.99 -6.13 0.12
C HIS A 86 -14.68 -6.54 -0.54
N GLU A 87 -14.66 -7.68 -1.22
CA GLU A 87 -13.48 -8.25 -1.90
C GLU A 87 -12.25 -8.41 -0.99
N GLY A 88 -12.49 -8.75 0.26
CA GLY A 88 -11.49 -8.94 1.30
C GLY A 88 -11.29 -7.70 2.19
N THR A 89 -11.46 -7.90 3.47
CA THR A 89 -11.17 -6.88 4.49
C THR A 89 -9.66 -6.61 4.60
N HIS A 90 -9.27 -5.58 5.34
CA HIS A 90 -7.85 -5.29 5.61
C HIS A 90 -7.10 -6.49 6.18
N GLY A 91 -7.71 -7.23 7.12
CA GLY A 91 -7.12 -8.45 7.66
C GLY A 91 -6.86 -9.52 6.59
N ILE A 92 -7.80 -9.74 5.68
CA ILE A 92 -7.62 -10.68 4.55
C ILE A 92 -6.50 -10.21 3.62
N GLN A 93 -6.46 -8.92 3.29
CA GLN A 93 -5.40 -8.35 2.43
C GLN A 93 -4.03 -8.41 3.14
N GLY A 94 -3.98 -8.17 4.45
CA GLY A 94 -2.77 -8.33 5.25
C GLY A 94 -2.27 -9.77 5.27
N LEU A 95 -3.15 -10.74 5.46
CA LEU A 95 -2.81 -12.17 5.39
C LEU A 95 -2.31 -12.57 3.99
N ASP A 96 -2.94 -12.07 2.92
CA ASP A 96 -2.47 -12.33 1.56
C ASP A 96 -1.09 -11.73 1.31
N LEU A 97 -0.87 -10.48 1.75
CA LEU A 97 0.43 -9.81 1.61
C LEU A 97 1.52 -10.54 2.40
N LEU A 98 1.34 -10.67 3.72
CA LEU A 98 2.37 -11.18 4.64
C LEU A 98 2.50 -12.70 4.58
N GLY A 99 1.37 -13.42 4.46
CA GLY A 99 1.36 -14.87 4.47
C GLY A 99 1.71 -15.51 3.14
N ARG A 100 1.59 -14.80 2.04
CA ARG A 100 1.78 -15.36 0.69
C ARG A 100 2.67 -14.50 -0.20
N LYS A 101 2.30 -13.24 -0.46
CA LYS A 101 2.92 -12.42 -1.52
C LYS A 101 4.40 -12.11 -1.26
N VAL A 102 4.77 -11.84 0.01
CA VAL A 102 6.17 -11.56 0.36
C VAL A 102 7.09 -12.78 0.23
N LEU A 103 6.51 -13.99 0.24
CA LEU A 103 7.27 -15.25 0.12
C LEU A 103 7.29 -15.82 -1.31
N MET A 104 6.42 -15.32 -2.19
CA MET A 104 6.32 -15.83 -3.57
C MET A 104 7.67 -15.72 -4.28
N ASP A 105 8.02 -16.78 -5.00
CA ASP A 105 9.26 -16.89 -5.79
C ASP A 105 10.50 -16.49 -4.95
N ASP A 106 10.61 -17.05 -3.75
CA ASP A 106 11.71 -16.78 -2.80
C ASP A 106 11.87 -15.27 -2.47
N GLY A 107 10.75 -14.55 -2.38
CA GLY A 107 10.73 -13.13 -2.07
C GLY A 107 11.02 -12.21 -3.26
N ARG A 108 11.00 -12.72 -4.48
CA ARG A 108 11.26 -11.95 -5.71
C ARG A 108 10.36 -10.73 -5.82
N SER A 109 9.06 -10.88 -5.58
CA SER A 109 8.09 -9.77 -5.68
C SER A 109 8.41 -8.65 -4.69
N LEU A 110 8.76 -8.98 -3.44
CA LEU A 110 9.21 -8.00 -2.44
C LEU A 110 10.52 -7.35 -2.86
N GLY A 111 11.46 -8.12 -3.41
CA GLY A 111 12.74 -7.62 -3.93
C GLY A 111 12.54 -6.60 -5.06
N LEU A 112 11.64 -6.87 -6.00
CA LEU A 112 11.30 -5.94 -7.09
C LEU A 112 10.66 -4.65 -6.57
N LEU A 113 9.76 -4.74 -5.59
CA LEU A 113 9.16 -3.56 -4.96
C LEU A 113 10.22 -2.73 -4.22
N ALA A 114 11.07 -3.39 -3.42
CA ALA A 114 12.18 -2.74 -2.72
C ALA A 114 13.13 -2.03 -3.68
N GLN A 115 13.48 -2.68 -4.80
CA GLN A 115 14.31 -2.08 -5.85
C GLN A 115 13.65 -0.83 -6.46
N ARG A 116 12.34 -0.89 -6.75
CA ARG A 116 11.59 0.25 -7.30
C ARG A 116 11.57 1.43 -6.33
N ILE A 117 11.31 1.18 -5.05
CA ILE A 117 11.34 2.21 -4.01
C ILE A 117 12.76 2.81 -3.88
N SER A 118 13.79 1.96 -3.84
CA SER A 118 15.19 2.41 -3.75
C SER A 118 15.61 3.29 -4.93
N GLN A 119 15.17 2.99 -6.14
CA GLN A 119 15.41 3.83 -7.32
C GLN A 119 14.77 5.21 -7.17
N THR A 120 13.52 5.27 -6.67
CA THR A 120 12.83 6.54 -6.40
C THR A 120 13.52 7.34 -5.30
N VAL A 121 13.93 6.68 -4.22
CA VAL A 121 14.71 7.28 -3.13
C VAL A 121 16.00 7.90 -3.65
N GLN A 122 16.74 7.18 -4.50
CA GLN A 122 17.98 7.67 -5.08
C GLN A 122 17.75 8.90 -5.97
N GLN A 123 16.73 8.87 -6.81
CA GLN A 123 16.37 9.99 -7.67
C GLN A 123 15.96 11.22 -6.84
N ALA A 124 15.06 11.03 -5.86
CA ALA A 124 14.60 12.10 -4.99
C ALA A 124 15.74 12.70 -4.13
N GLY A 125 16.67 11.88 -3.67
CA GLY A 125 17.84 12.33 -2.89
C GLY A 125 18.79 13.29 -3.64
N GLY A 126 18.68 13.35 -4.97
CA GLY A 126 19.37 14.34 -5.81
C GLY A 126 18.77 15.75 -5.76
N HIS A 127 17.55 15.89 -5.19
CA HIS A 127 16.83 17.15 -5.07
C HIS A 127 16.90 17.65 -3.61
N ALA A 128 17.44 18.85 -3.41
CA ALA A 128 17.67 19.40 -2.05
C ALA A 128 16.37 19.48 -1.22
N GLU A 129 15.26 19.81 -1.86
CA GLU A 129 13.93 19.92 -1.25
C GLU A 129 13.29 18.57 -0.87
N LEU A 130 13.81 17.44 -1.37
CA LEU A 130 13.26 16.10 -1.13
C LEU A 130 14.18 15.20 -0.30
N GLN A 131 15.31 15.72 0.17
CA GLN A 131 16.30 14.90 0.89
C GLN A 131 15.75 14.31 2.19
N ALA A 132 14.99 15.07 2.96
CA ALA A 132 14.40 14.62 4.22
C ALA A 132 13.39 13.50 4.01
N GLU A 133 12.50 13.65 3.04
CA GLU A 133 11.47 12.69 2.65
C GLU A 133 12.11 11.43 2.07
N SER A 134 13.08 11.59 1.19
CA SER A 134 13.87 10.49 0.62
C SER A 134 14.53 9.65 1.71
N ALA A 135 15.21 10.30 2.67
CA ALA A 135 15.80 9.61 3.80
C ALA A 135 14.77 8.91 4.69
N ALA A 136 13.60 9.52 4.90
CA ALA A 136 12.52 8.91 5.67
C ALA A 136 11.97 7.65 4.99
N VAL A 137 11.73 7.70 3.68
CA VAL A 137 11.28 6.54 2.89
C VAL A 137 12.33 5.43 2.89
N ALA A 138 13.62 5.76 2.78
CA ALA A 138 14.70 4.78 2.84
C ALA A 138 14.73 4.05 4.20
N ARG A 139 14.59 4.77 5.31
CA ARG A 139 14.50 4.16 6.66
C ARG A 139 13.26 3.29 6.80
N GLY A 140 12.11 3.74 6.31
CA GLY A 140 10.86 2.96 6.33
C GLY A 140 10.98 1.66 5.55
N LEU A 141 11.57 1.70 4.35
CA LEU A 141 11.83 0.50 3.55
C LEU A 141 12.76 -0.48 4.30
N GLN A 142 13.84 0.01 4.90
CA GLN A 142 14.75 -0.84 5.65
C GLN A 142 14.05 -1.50 6.85
N ALA A 143 13.28 -0.73 7.61
CA ALA A 143 12.51 -1.24 8.75
C ALA A 143 11.50 -2.31 8.32
N LEU A 144 10.80 -2.11 7.18
CA LEU A 144 9.88 -3.09 6.61
C LEU A 144 10.59 -4.40 6.25
N LEU A 145 11.73 -4.31 5.57
CA LEU A 145 12.51 -5.49 5.18
C LEU A 145 13.05 -6.25 6.39
N ASP A 146 13.50 -5.54 7.41
CA ASP A 146 14.02 -6.15 8.65
C ASP A 146 12.88 -6.81 9.46
N ALA A 147 11.72 -6.17 9.56
CA ALA A 147 10.54 -6.73 10.20
C ALA A 147 10.06 -8.00 9.47
N THR A 148 10.01 -7.97 8.13
CA THR A 148 9.63 -9.13 7.32
C THR A 148 10.60 -10.29 7.53
N ARG A 149 11.91 -10.05 7.50
CA ARG A 149 12.92 -11.09 7.77
C ARG A 149 12.79 -11.68 9.17
N ALA A 150 12.59 -10.82 10.17
CA ALA A 150 12.42 -11.27 11.55
C ALA A 150 11.16 -12.12 11.74
N ALA A 151 10.04 -11.71 11.15
CA ALA A 151 8.78 -12.45 11.21
C ALA A 151 8.92 -13.86 10.59
N TRP A 152 9.66 -13.98 9.48
CA TRP A 152 9.84 -15.26 8.78
C TRP A 152 11.08 -16.04 9.18
N SER A 153 11.84 -15.59 10.19
CA SER A 153 13.05 -16.30 10.68
C SER A 153 12.73 -17.70 11.22
N THR A 154 11.56 -17.89 11.81
CA THR A 154 11.10 -19.18 12.35
C THR A 154 10.56 -20.12 11.30
N ARG A 155 10.27 -19.65 10.08
CA ARG A 155 9.59 -20.40 9.00
C ARG A 155 8.24 -21.01 9.40
N GLN A 156 7.63 -20.55 10.49
CA GLN A 156 6.30 -20.97 10.92
C GLN A 156 5.31 -19.86 10.61
N PRO A 157 4.37 -20.05 9.65
CA PRO A 157 3.44 -19.01 9.21
C PRO A 157 2.62 -18.39 10.34
N ASP A 158 2.12 -19.20 11.25
CA ASP A 158 1.26 -18.75 12.34
C ASP A 158 2.01 -17.87 13.35
N GLU A 159 3.27 -18.20 13.67
CA GLU A 159 4.12 -17.39 14.53
C GLU A 159 4.55 -16.09 13.84
N ALA A 160 4.87 -16.15 12.54
CA ALA A 160 5.26 -14.97 11.78
C ALA A 160 4.11 -13.94 11.68
N LEU A 161 2.89 -14.39 11.45
CA LEU A 161 1.69 -13.55 11.40
C LEU A 161 1.34 -12.96 12.77
N GLY A 162 1.47 -13.74 13.85
CA GLY A 162 1.29 -13.26 15.21
C GLY A 162 2.30 -12.16 15.58
N GLN A 163 3.58 -12.36 15.29
CA GLN A 163 4.63 -11.36 15.55
C GLN A 163 4.47 -10.07 14.73
N ALA A 164 3.93 -10.14 13.51
CA ALA A 164 3.62 -8.96 12.71
C ALA A 164 2.48 -8.15 13.33
N ALA A 165 1.40 -8.81 13.79
CA ALA A 165 0.27 -8.15 14.43
C ALA A 165 0.65 -7.46 15.76
N ASP A 166 1.50 -8.08 16.56
CA ASP A 166 1.98 -7.52 17.84
C ASP A 166 2.83 -6.26 17.65
N ARG A 167 3.56 -6.15 16.55
CA ARG A 167 4.40 -4.96 16.26
C ARG A 167 3.60 -3.76 15.75
N GLU A 168 2.44 -3.97 15.13
CA GLU A 168 1.54 -2.87 14.74
C GLU A 168 0.81 -2.25 15.93
N GLN A 169 0.74 -2.94 17.06
CA GLN A 169 0.09 -2.46 18.29
C GLN A 169 1.07 -1.83 19.29
N ALA A 170 2.36 -1.80 19.00
CA ALA A 170 3.32 -1.12 19.84
C ALA A 170 3.19 0.41 19.70
N PRO A 171 3.12 1.17 20.81
CA PRO A 171 2.88 2.61 20.83
C PRO A 171 4.02 3.42 20.22
#